data_11c1adb85c31fc8fa8f2bf340e41dcaa
#
_entry.id   11c1adb85c31fc8fa8f2bf340e41dcaa
#
_cell.length_a   1.000
_cell.length_b   1.000
_cell.length_c   1.000
_cell.angle_alpha   90.00
_cell.angle_beta   90.00
_cell.angle_gamma   90.00
#
_symmetry.space_group_name_H-M   'P 1'
#
loop_
_entity.id
_entity.type
_entity.pdbx_description
1 polymer ?
#
loop_
_entity_poly.entity_id
_entity_poly.type
_entity_poly.pdbx_seq_one_letter_code
_entity_poly.pdbx_strand_id
1 'polypeptide(L)'
;MFVIFGASGNVGLSTVTTLRQAGHAVRAVLHDARQRDRFVQLGCDVAIADLTDENAVAAAIDGAQAVQILCPVPVADPDPATTMARTIDVAAAALAANPPPALLALSDYGAELEGNTGITRLFHDFEERLKTIPTRLTLLRAAEHLQNWARVLPVALGAGVLPSFHHPVGKVFPTVWAPDVGVVAARLLLDAPEGGNGPRIVSVEGPRRVSVTAIAETLGAAAGRAVVAHELPRETWQATLLRAGLGERHAQLIVDLYDVHNAGRIDVEADVSERAYGTTAPEDALAQLVRRHPR
;
A
#
# COMPACT_ATOMS: atom_id res chain seq x y z
N MET A 1 11.19 -10.01 18.75
CA MET A 1 11.70 -9.25 17.58
C MET A 1 10.56 -8.96 16.64
N PHE A 2 10.51 -7.77 16.04
CA PHE A 2 9.55 -7.41 15.00
C PHE A 2 10.11 -7.81 13.63
N VAL A 3 9.31 -8.46 12.80
CA VAL A 3 9.69 -8.87 11.43
C VAL A 3 8.88 -8.07 10.43
N ILE A 4 9.53 -7.32 9.55
CA ILE A 4 8.89 -6.38 8.64
C ILE A 4 9.17 -6.78 7.20
N PHE A 5 8.20 -7.39 6.54
CA PHE A 5 8.23 -7.64 5.10
C PHE A 5 8.03 -6.33 4.32
N GLY A 6 8.62 -6.27 3.12
CA GLY A 6 8.59 -5.05 2.31
C GLY A 6 9.36 -3.88 2.94
N ALA A 7 10.36 -4.16 3.77
CA ALA A 7 11.11 -3.16 4.54
C ALA A 7 11.73 -2.06 3.67
N SER A 8 12.09 -2.35 2.42
CA SER A 8 12.68 -1.39 1.49
C SER A 8 11.67 -0.45 0.81
N GLY A 9 10.37 -0.74 0.91
CA GLY A 9 9.30 0.12 0.39
C GLY A 9 9.02 1.33 1.28
N ASN A 10 8.21 2.28 0.79
CA ASN A 10 7.91 3.52 1.52
C ASN A 10 7.26 3.27 2.89
N VAL A 11 6.30 2.35 2.96
CA VAL A 11 5.63 1.95 4.22
C VAL A 11 6.60 1.22 5.13
N GLY A 12 7.21 0.13 4.63
CA GLY A 12 8.07 -0.73 5.44
C GLY A 12 9.30 -0.01 6.00
N LEU A 13 9.94 0.85 5.22
CA LEU A 13 11.07 1.66 5.70
C LEU A 13 10.66 2.56 6.87
N SER A 14 9.49 3.18 6.78
CA SER A 14 8.97 4.02 7.84
C SER A 14 8.62 3.20 9.09
N THR A 15 8.01 2.00 8.91
CA THR A 15 7.76 1.07 10.02
C THR A 15 9.06 0.68 10.73
N VAL A 16 10.07 0.23 9.96
CA VAL A 16 11.40 -0.15 10.49
C VAL A 16 12.02 1.00 11.25
N THR A 17 12.07 2.19 10.63
CA THR A 17 12.70 3.36 11.25
C THR A 17 12.02 3.73 12.56
N THR A 18 10.69 3.75 12.59
CA THR A 18 9.90 4.08 13.79
C THR A 18 10.16 3.08 14.91
N LEU A 19 10.13 1.78 14.63
CA LEU A 19 10.41 0.74 15.62
C LEU A 19 11.85 0.79 16.13
N ARG A 20 12.82 1.05 15.25
CA ARG A 20 14.24 1.18 15.64
C ARG A 20 14.49 2.41 16.51
N GLN A 21 13.86 3.56 16.18
CA GLN A 21 13.92 4.78 17.01
C GLN A 21 13.30 4.58 18.38
N ALA A 22 12.27 3.73 18.48
CA ALA A 22 11.69 3.34 19.77
C ALA A 22 12.50 2.27 20.53
N GLY A 23 13.68 1.84 20.02
CA GLY A 23 14.59 0.92 20.68
C GLY A 23 14.28 -0.56 20.51
N HIS A 24 13.35 -0.93 19.61
CA HIS A 24 12.96 -2.32 19.42
C HIS A 24 13.88 -3.07 18.45
N ALA A 25 14.07 -4.37 18.69
CA ALA A 25 14.76 -5.26 17.78
C ALA A 25 13.89 -5.53 16.53
N VAL A 26 14.44 -5.25 15.35
CA VAL A 26 13.74 -5.40 14.05
C VAL A 26 14.54 -6.27 13.11
N ARG A 27 13.87 -7.24 12.48
CA ARG A 27 14.36 -7.94 11.29
C ARG A 27 13.69 -7.32 10.07
N ALA A 28 14.50 -6.68 9.22
CA ALA A 28 14.07 -6.14 7.93
C ALA A 28 14.11 -7.27 6.89
N VAL A 29 12.97 -7.61 6.31
CA VAL A 29 12.89 -8.62 5.24
C VAL A 29 12.92 -7.90 3.90
N LEU A 30 13.92 -8.22 3.09
CA LEU A 30 14.21 -7.60 1.80
C LEU A 30 14.07 -8.63 0.69
N HIS A 31 13.56 -8.21 -0.46
CA HIS A 31 13.63 -9.00 -1.69
C HIS A 31 15.00 -8.88 -2.37
N ASP A 32 15.65 -7.72 -2.27
CA ASP A 32 16.92 -7.40 -2.92
C ASP A 32 18.06 -7.24 -1.91
N ALA A 33 19.03 -8.16 -1.96
CA ALA A 33 20.20 -8.16 -1.09
C ALA A 33 21.08 -6.90 -1.20
N ARG A 34 21.02 -6.16 -2.33
CA ARG A 34 21.79 -4.92 -2.54
C ARG A 34 21.44 -3.82 -1.55
N GLN A 35 20.26 -3.91 -0.92
CA GLN A 35 19.84 -2.95 0.09
C GLN A 35 20.25 -3.33 1.53
N ARG A 36 20.90 -4.49 1.73
CA ARG A 36 21.24 -5.05 3.04
C ARG A 36 21.99 -4.04 3.93
N ASP A 37 23.04 -3.43 3.42
CA ASP A 37 23.93 -2.55 4.20
C ASP A 37 23.19 -1.37 4.82
N ARG A 38 22.22 -0.82 4.09
CA ARG A 38 21.36 0.26 4.59
C ARG A 38 20.62 -0.13 5.86
N PHE A 39 20.06 -1.35 5.92
CA PHE A 39 19.31 -1.82 7.07
C PHE A 39 20.21 -2.28 8.22
N VAL A 40 21.37 -2.84 7.92
CA VAL A 40 22.41 -3.12 8.92
C VAL A 40 22.86 -1.82 9.60
N GLN A 41 23.06 -0.72 8.86
CA GLN A 41 23.40 0.59 9.42
C GLN A 41 22.26 1.18 10.29
N LEU A 42 20.98 0.82 10.01
CA LEU A 42 19.85 1.15 10.88
C LEU A 42 19.79 0.27 12.14
N GLY A 43 20.73 -0.68 12.29
CA GLY A 43 20.78 -1.59 13.42
C GLY A 43 19.77 -2.74 13.34
N CYS A 44 19.31 -3.10 12.15
CA CYS A 44 18.39 -4.20 11.93
C CYS A 44 19.13 -5.52 11.75
N ASP A 45 18.52 -6.64 12.18
CA ASP A 45 18.74 -7.93 11.55
C ASP A 45 18.15 -7.91 10.12
N VAL A 46 18.78 -8.62 9.18
CA VAL A 46 18.34 -8.59 7.77
C VAL A 46 18.16 -10.00 7.25
N ALA A 47 16.95 -10.31 6.81
CA ALA A 47 16.61 -11.51 6.06
C ALA A 47 16.38 -11.17 4.58
N ILE A 48 16.75 -12.08 3.69
CA ILE A 48 16.42 -11.99 2.27
C ILE A 48 15.36 -13.05 2.00
N ALA A 49 14.18 -12.65 1.55
CA ALA A 49 13.10 -13.57 1.24
C ALA A 49 12.26 -13.07 0.07
N ASP A 50 11.98 -13.99 -0.85
CA ASP A 50 10.94 -13.85 -1.85
C ASP A 50 9.62 -14.33 -1.23
N LEU A 51 8.55 -13.53 -1.34
CA LEU A 51 7.22 -13.88 -0.84
C LEU A 51 6.57 -15.05 -1.61
N THR A 52 7.18 -15.53 -2.68
CA THR A 52 6.77 -16.72 -3.42
C THR A 52 7.56 -17.98 -3.03
N ASP A 53 8.47 -17.88 -2.05
CA ASP A 53 9.25 -18.98 -1.49
C ASP A 53 8.86 -19.22 -0.03
N GLU A 54 8.11 -20.29 0.21
CA GLU A 54 7.58 -20.67 1.53
C GLU A 54 8.67 -20.85 2.57
N ASN A 55 9.80 -21.50 2.19
CA ASN A 55 10.91 -21.74 3.10
C ASN A 55 11.60 -20.44 3.51
N ALA A 56 11.78 -19.52 2.55
CA ALA A 56 12.38 -18.21 2.83
C ALA A 56 11.46 -17.38 3.75
N VAL A 57 10.15 -17.42 3.52
CA VAL A 57 9.16 -16.73 4.39
C VAL A 57 9.18 -17.35 5.79
N ALA A 58 9.10 -18.67 5.90
CA ALA A 58 9.14 -19.38 7.19
C ALA A 58 10.42 -19.08 7.99
N ALA A 59 11.58 -19.09 7.34
CA ALA A 59 12.85 -18.73 7.98
C ALA A 59 12.89 -17.26 8.42
N ALA A 60 12.29 -16.35 7.64
CA ALA A 60 12.26 -14.93 7.98
C ALA A 60 11.40 -14.64 9.22
N ILE A 61 10.30 -15.36 9.43
CA ILE A 61 9.38 -15.16 10.57
C ILE A 61 9.79 -15.91 11.83
N ASP A 62 10.80 -16.80 11.76
CA ASP A 62 11.22 -17.59 12.91
C ASP A 62 11.62 -16.71 14.10
N GLY A 63 11.06 -17.02 15.29
CA GLY A 63 11.28 -16.27 16.52
C GLY A 63 10.66 -14.85 16.52
N ALA A 64 9.72 -14.56 15.62
CA ALA A 64 9.02 -13.27 15.60
C ALA A 64 8.01 -13.15 16.76
N GLN A 65 8.00 -12.00 17.43
CA GLN A 65 6.92 -11.62 18.36
C GLN A 65 5.76 -10.93 17.63
N ALA A 66 6.07 -10.24 16.52
CA ALA A 66 5.07 -9.64 15.65
C ALA A 66 5.62 -9.54 14.23
N VAL A 67 4.74 -9.73 13.25
CA VAL A 67 5.06 -9.70 11.82
C VAL A 67 4.21 -8.64 11.12
N GLN A 68 4.83 -7.80 10.31
CA GLN A 68 4.15 -7.04 9.27
C GLN A 68 4.29 -7.76 7.95
N ILE A 69 3.16 -8.08 7.32
CA ILE A 69 3.10 -8.74 6.01
C ILE A 69 2.36 -7.86 5.02
N LEU A 70 2.65 -8.03 3.72
CA LEU A 70 1.94 -7.36 2.62
C LEU A 70 1.82 -8.31 1.44
N CYS A 71 0.88 -8.01 0.53
CA CYS A 71 0.81 -8.58 -0.79
C CYS A 71 1.21 -7.49 -1.81
N PRO A 72 2.45 -7.49 -2.32
CA PRO A 72 2.89 -6.47 -3.25
C PRO A 72 2.20 -6.64 -4.61
N VAL A 73 1.80 -5.52 -5.24
CA VAL A 73 1.34 -5.53 -6.63
C VAL A 73 2.55 -5.49 -7.56
N PRO A 74 2.82 -6.55 -8.34
CA PRO A 74 3.97 -6.59 -9.23
C PRO A 74 3.67 -5.78 -10.50
N VAL A 75 4.04 -4.50 -10.50
CA VAL A 75 3.65 -3.51 -11.54
C VAL A 75 4.12 -3.90 -12.94
N ALA A 76 5.28 -4.57 -13.05
CA ALA A 76 5.85 -5.01 -14.33
C ALA A 76 5.30 -6.38 -14.82
N ASP A 77 4.48 -7.04 -13.99
CA ASP A 77 3.91 -8.34 -14.35
C ASP A 77 2.69 -8.16 -15.26
N PRO A 78 2.63 -8.84 -16.41
CA PRO A 78 1.44 -8.79 -17.27
C PRO A 78 0.19 -9.43 -16.63
N ASP A 79 0.36 -10.36 -15.67
CA ASP A 79 -0.72 -10.97 -14.89
C ASP A 79 -0.44 -10.88 -13.38
N PRO A 80 -0.59 -9.70 -12.78
CA PRO A 80 -0.34 -9.50 -11.35
C PRO A 80 -1.28 -10.31 -10.47
N ALA A 81 -2.47 -10.69 -10.96
CA ALA A 81 -3.42 -11.47 -10.18
C ALA A 81 -2.88 -12.86 -9.84
N THR A 82 -2.30 -13.55 -10.81
CA THR A 82 -1.70 -14.87 -10.60
C THR A 82 -0.52 -14.80 -9.64
N THR A 83 0.36 -13.81 -9.78
CA THR A 83 1.51 -13.63 -8.90
C THR A 83 1.09 -13.26 -7.48
N MET A 84 0.10 -12.37 -7.33
CA MET A 84 -0.44 -12.02 -6.02
C MET A 84 -1.13 -13.21 -5.35
N ALA A 85 -1.94 -13.99 -6.07
CA ALA A 85 -2.58 -15.19 -5.53
C ALA A 85 -1.54 -16.19 -4.99
N ARG A 86 -0.46 -16.42 -5.74
CA ARG A 86 0.66 -17.27 -5.28
C ARG A 86 1.34 -16.69 -4.04
N THR A 87 1.61 -15.39 -4.02
CA THR A 87 2.20 -14.72 -2.85
C THR A 87 1.32 -14.88 -1.61
N ILE A 88 0.00 -14.72 -1.77
CA ILE A 88 -0.99 -14.89 -0.70
C ILE A 88 -0.96 -16.32 -0.17
N ASP A 89 -1.00 -17.32 -1.04
CA ASP A 89 -0.99 -18.72 -0.65
C ASP A 89 0.29 -19.12 0.09
N VAL A 90 1.45 -18.71 -0.41
CA VAL A 90 2.76 -18.98 0.20
C VAL A 90 2.88 -18.29 1.57
N ALA A 91 2.55 -17.00 1.64
CA ALA A 91 2.62 -16.27 2.90
C ALA A 91 1.67 -16.85 3.95
N ALA A 92 0.43 -17.20 3.56
CA ALA A 92 -0.55 -17.82 4.46
C ALA A 92 -0.09 -19.20 4.95
N ALA A 93 0.48 -20.04 4.07
CA ALA A 93 0.98 -21.37 4.45
C ALA A 93 2.14 -21.25 5.46
N ALA A 94 3.13 -20.40 5.22
CA ALA A 94 4.26 -20.19 6.12
C ALA A 94 3.80 -19.65 7.50
N LEU A 95 2.88 -18.66 7.49
CA LEU A 95 2.32 -18.07 8.72
C LEU A 95 1.43 -19.07 9.48
N ALA A 96 0.69 -19.93 8.79
CA ALA A 96 -0.13 -20.96 9.44
C ALA A 96 0.73 -22.06 10.07
N ALA A 97 1.86 -22.43 9.46
CA ALA A 97 2.80 -23.40 9.99
C ALA A 97 3.54 -22.89 11.25
N ASN A 98 3.80 -21.61 11.35
CA ASN A 98 4.47 -20.97 12.49
C ASN A 98 3.81 -19.61 12.80
N PRO A 99 2.61 -19.59 13.42
CA PRO A 99 1.85 -18.39 13.67
C PRO A 99 2.58 -17.44 14.64
N PRO A 100 2.87 -16.18 14.26
CA PRO A 100 3.43 -15.23 15.20
C PRO A 100 2.37 -14.81 16.24
N PRO A 101 2.77 -14.38 17.45
CA PRO A 101 1.83 -13.86 18.44
C PRO A 101 0.97 -12.71 17.94
N ALA A 102 1.50 -11.86 17.06
CA ALA A 102 0.77 -10.76 16.42
C ALA A 102 1.13 -10.65 14.93
N LEU A 103 0.12 -10.40 14.10
CA LEU A 103 0.24 -10.23 12.65
C LEU A 103 -0.46 -8.95 12.22
N LEU A 104 0.26 -8.07 11.55
CA LEU A 104 -0.29 -6.89 10.89
C LEU A 104 -0.20 -7.08 9.37
N ALA A 105 -1.34 -7.07 8.69
CA ALA A 105 -1.42 -7.12 7.24
C ALA A 105 -1.66 -5.72 6.67
N LEU A 106 -0.79 -5.28 5.76
CA LEU A 106 -1.03 -4.08 4.97
C LEU A 106 -2.04 -4.42 3.87
N SER A 107 -3.20 -3.80 3.94
CA SER A 107 -4.33 -3.99 3.05
C SER A 107 -4.77 -2.67 2.41
N ASP A 108 -5.89 -2.66 1.72
CA ASP A 108 -6.39 -1.54 0.93
C ASP A 108 -7.83 -1.18 1.31
N TYR A 109 -8.23 0.08 1.15
CA TYR A 109 -9.61 0.49 1.23
C TYR A 109 -10.45 -0.27 0.20
N GLY A 110 -11.63 -0.73 0.62
CA GLY A 110 -12.49 -1.56 -0.22
C GLY A 110 -12.17 -3.05 -0.21
N ALA A 111 -11.19 -3.50 0.59
CA ALA A 111 -10.90 -4.94 0.73
C ALA A 111 -12.07 -5.73 1.37
N GLU A 112 -13.03 -5.06 2.05
CA GLU A 112 -14.27 -5.67 2.52
C GLU A 112 -15.28 -5.97 1.41
N LEU A 113 -15.12 -5.33 0.24
CA LEU A 113 -16.11 -5.41 -0.82
C LEU A 113 -16.03 -6.74 -1.56
N GLU A 114 -17.18 -7.35 -1.74
CA GLU A 114 -17.34 -8.53 -2.58
C GLU A 114 -17.55 -8.16 -4.06
N GLY A 115 -17.30 -9.12 -4.95
CA GLY A 115 -17.51 -9.01 -6.38
C GLY A 115 -16.31 -8.48 -7.16
N ASN A 116 -16.56 -7.89 -8.32
CA ASN A 116 -15.50 -7.36 -9.17
C ASN A 116 -15.10 -5.95 -8.71
N THR A 117 -14.07 -5.87 -7.90
CA THR A 117 -13.48 -4.62 -7.38
C THR A 117 -12.09 -4.36 -7.96
N GLY A 118 -11.77 -5.01 -9.08
CA GLY A 118 -10.46 -4.89 -9.71
C GLY A 118 -9.34 -5.43 -8.81
N ILE A 119 -8.26 -4.68 -8.71
CA ILE A 119 -7.10 -5.11 -7.92
C ILE A 119 -7.40 -5.22 -6.43
N THR A 120 -8.37 -4.46 -5.91
CA THR A 120 -8.79 -4.53 -4.49
C THR A 120 -9.38 -5.90 -4.12
N ARG A 121 -9.92 -6.65 -5.09
CA ARG A 121 -10.36 -8.03 -4.88
C ARG A 121 -9.23 -8.94 -4.37
N LEU A 122 -8.01 -8.72 -4.82
CA LEU A 122 -6.85 -9.49 -4.38
C LEU A 122 -6.47 -9.19 -2.92
N PHE A 123 -6.72 -7.96 -2.46
CA PHE A 123 -6.59 -7.63 -1.03
C PHE A 123 -7.70 -8.25 -0.19
N HIS A 124 -8.93 -8.35 -0.72
CA HIS A 124 -9.99 -9.14 -0.10
C HIS A 124 -9.55 -10.59 0.12
N ASP A 125 -9.09 -11.25 -0.94
CA ASP A 125 -8.62 -12.64 -0.87
C ASP A 125 -7.44 -12.80 0.11
N PHE A 126 -6.54 -11.81 0.18
CA PHE A 126 -5.45 -11.77 1.16
C PHE A 126 -5.96 -11.69 2.60
N GLU A 127 -6.89 -10.79 2.90
CA GLU A 127 -7.49 -10.69 4.23
C GLU A 127 -8.19 -11.98 4.64
N GLU A 128 -9.02 -12.56 3.75
CA GLU A 128 -9.76 -13.81 4.03
C GLU A 128 -8.80 -14.98 4.35
N ARG A 129 -7.67 -15.08 3.62
CA ARG A 129 -6.66 -16.09 3.91
C ARG A 129 -6.01 -15.89 5.27
N LEU A 130 -5.68 -14.66 5.63
CA LEU A 130 -5.03 -14.38 6.91
C LEU A 130 -5.97 -14.55 8.11
N LYS A 131 -7.27 -14.33 7.94
CA LYS A 131 -8.28 -14.55 9.00
C LYS A 131 -8.34 -16.00 9.49
N THR A 132 -7.85 -16.95 8.70
CA THR A 132 -7.80 -18.37 9.10
C THR A 132 -6.61 -18.73 10.01
N ILE A 133 -5.66 -17.84 10.19
CA ILE A 133 -4.43 -18.07 10.96
C ILE A 133 -4.70 -17.78 12.44
N PRO A 134 -4.32 -18.67 13.38
CA PRO A 134 -4.54 -18.47 14.82
C PRO A 134 -3.53 -17.47 15.41
N THR A 135 -3.71 -16.20 15.10
CA THR A 135 -2.87 -15.08 15.53
C THR A 135 -3.71 -13.86 15.88
N ARG A 136 -3.16 -12.91 16.64
CA ARG A 136 -3.79 -11.60 16.80
C ARG A 136 -3.60 -10.80 15.52
N LEU A 137 -4.61 -10.84 14.66
CA LEU A 137 -4.58 -10.22 13.33
C LEU A 137 -5.05 -8.75 13.39
N THR A 138 -4.23 -7.85 12.85
CA THR A 138 -4.62 -6.48 12.52
C THR A 138 -4.60 -6.30 11.01
N LEU A 139 -5.72 -5.89 10.44
CA LEU A 139 -5.86 -5.51 9.03
C LEU A 139 -5.73 -3.99 8.94
N LEU A 140 -4.60 -3.50 8.43
CA LEU A 140 -4.37 -2.07 8.22
C LEU A 140 -4.69 -1.73 6.77
N ARG A 141 -5.91 -1.27 6.53
CA ARG A 141 -6.38 -0.81 5.24
C ARG A 141 -5.93 0.63 4.99
N ALA A 142 -5.17 0.84 3.95
CA ALA A 142 -4.66 2.15 3.57
C ALA A 142 -5.52 2.76 2.46
N ALA A 143 -5.76 4.06 2.54
CA ALA A 143 -6.31 4.84 1.45
C ALA A 143 -5.32 4.94 0.28
N GLU A 144 -5.75 5.45 -0.87
CA GLU A 144 -4.90 5.62 -2.05
C GLU A 144 -3.59 6.36 -1.71
N HIS A 145 -2.47 5.74 -2.03
CA HIS A 145 -1.17 6.33 -1.76
C HIS A 145 -0.89 7.52 -2.68
N LEU A 146 -0.60 8.69 -2.12
CA LEU A 146 -0.20 9.88 -2.88
C LEU A 146 1.01 9.64 -3.79
N GLN A 147 1.86 8.66 -3.47
CA GLN A 147 2.98 8.25 -4.32
C GLN A 147 2.55 7.70 -5.69
N ASN A 148 1.33 7.22 -5.83
CA ASN A 148 0.82 6.72 -7.11
C ASN A 148 0.81 7.80 -8.20
N TRP A 149 0.63 9.05 -7.82
CA TRP A 149 0.65 10.20 -8.72
C TRP A 149 2.02 10.49 -9.35
N ALA A 150 3.11 9.91 -8.79
CA ALA A 150 4.43 9.98 -9.41
C ALA A 150 4.49 9.36 -10.81
N ARG A 151 3.60 8.40 -11.11
CA ARG A 151 3.56 7.71 -12.42
C ARG A 151 3.13 8.64 -13.55
N VAL A 152 2.26 9.61 -13.27
CA VAL A 152 1.74 10.58 -14.25
C VAL A 152 2.41 11.93 -14.16
N LEU A 153 3.35 12.11 -13.21
CA LEU A 153 4.06 13.35 -13.00
C LEU A 153 4.84 13.83 -14.24
N PRO A 154 5.52 12.98 -15.04
CA PRO A 154 6.19 13.41 -16.27
C PRO A 154 5.22 14.07 -17.26
N VAL A 155 4.03 13.50 -17.42
CA VAL A 155 2.98 14.05 -18.30
C VAL A 155 2.45 15.36 -17.72
N ALA A 156 2.13 15.37 -16.41
CA ALA A 156 1.62 16.56 -15.74
C ALA A 156 2.58 17.74 -15.85
N LEU A 157 3.87 17.52 -15.59
CA LEU A 157 4.88 18.56 -15.67
C LEU A 157 5.32 18.87 -17.11
N GLY A 158 5.26 17.92 -18.04
CA GLY A 158 5.60 18.14 -19.45
C GLY A 158 4.50 18.91 -20.20
N ALA A 159 3.26 18.42 -20.12
CA ALA A 159 2.14 18.93 -20.89
C ALA A 159 1.27 19.96 -20.14
N GLY A 160 1.45 20.13 -18.82
CA GLY A 160 0.57 20.98 -18.01
C GLY A 160 -0.82 20.36 -17.75
N VAL A 161 -0.96 19.04 -17.97
CA VAL A 161 -2.23 18.31 -17.83
C VAL A 161 -2.02 17.07 -16.96
N LEU A 162 -2.78 16.93 -15.90
CA LEU A 162 -2.82 15.75 -15.05
C LEU A 162 -3.95 14.82 -15.51
N PRO A 163 -3.64 13.76 -16.28
CA PRO A 163 -4.67 12.80 -16.71
C PRO A 163 -5.17 11.96 -15.53
N SER A 164 -6.46 11.68 -15.49
CA SER A 164 -7.08 10.95 -14.38
C SER A 164 -8.17 10.00 -14.83
N PHE A 165 -8.24 8.86 -14.14
CA PHE A 165 -9.37 7.93 -14.18
C PHE A 165 -10.42 8.22 -13.11
N HIS A 166 -10.14 9.11 -12.14
CA HIS A 166 -11.15 9.58 -11.19
C HIS A 166 -12.16 10.50 -11.86
N HIS A 167 -13.44 10.22 -11.66
CA HIS A 167 -14.56 10.97 -12.17
C HIS A 167 -15.60 11.27 -11.09
N PRO A 168 -16.05 12.52 -10.97
CA PRO A 168 -15.48 13.73 -11.56
C PRO A 168 -14.17 14.12 -10.86
N VAL A 169 -13.27 14.83 -11.56
CA VAL A 169 -11.97 15.25 -10.99
C VAL A 169 -12.08 16.20 -9.78
N GLY A 170 -13.24 16.83 -9.59
CA GLY A 170 -13.53 17.65 -8.41
C GLY A 170 -14.01 16.87 -7.19
N LYS A 171 -14.33 15.56 -7.32
CA LYS A 171 -14.76 14.73 -6.19
C LYS A 171 -13.59 14.50 -5.24
N VAL A 172 -13.82 14.71 -3.95
CA VAL A 172 -12.82 14.41 -2.92
C VAL A 172 -12.82 12.93 -2.56
N PHE A 173 -11.65 12.37 -2.34
CA PHE A 173 -11.46 10.98 -1.96
C PHE A 173 -10.32 10.82 -0.94
N PRO A 174 -10.31 9.73 -0.18
CA PRO A 174 -9.28 9.48 0.81
C PRO A 174 -7.95 9.16 0.13
N THR A 175 -6.88 9.82 0.60
CA THR A 175 -5.49 9.55 0.21
C THR A 175 -4.61 9.52 1.43
N VAL A 176 -3.44 8.90 1.34
CA VAL A 176 -2.46 8.87 2.42
C VAL A 176 -1.02 8.96 1.88
N TRP A 177 -0.13 9.57 2.66
CA TRP A 177 1.30 9.48 2.41
C TRP A 177 1.84 8.15 2.93
N ALA A 178 2.43 7.32 2.07
CA ALA A 178 2.84 5.96 2.44
C ALA A 178 3.78 5.86 3.67
N PRO A 179 4.73 6.79 3.92
CA PRO A 179 5.49 6.80 5.18
C PRO A 179 4.63 6.94 6.43
N ASP A 180 3.52 7.69 6.38
CA ASP A 180 2.60 7.83 7.51
C ASP A 180 1.90 6.50 7.82
N VAL A 181 1.56 5.72 6.79
CA VAL A 181 1.04 4.35 6.97
C VAL A 181 2.05 3.51 7.77
N GLY A 182 3.34 3.63 7.47
CA GLY A 182 4.40 2.94 8.21
C GLY A 182 4.52 3.36 9.67
N VAL A 183 4.33 4.65 9.98
CA VAL A 183 4.28 5.14 11.38
C VAL A 183 3.09 4.56 12.11
N VAL A 184 1.91 4.54 11.47
CA VAL A 184 0.69 3.92 12.03
C VAL A 184 0.90 2.43 12.23
N ALA A 185 1.45 1.71 11.24
CA ALA A 185 1.76 0.28 11.35
C ALA A 185 2.68 -0.04 12.53
N ALA A 186 3.73 0.76 12.73
CA ALA A 186 4.64 0.59 13.87
C ALA A 186 3.92 0.76 15.22
N ARG A 187 3.04 1.75 15.35
CA ARG A 187 2.23 1.95 16.55
C ARG A 187 1.29 0.77 16.82
N LEU A 188 0.61 0.27 15.79
CA LEU A 188 -0.30 -0.87 15.90
C LEU A 188 0.44 -2.17 16.27
N LEU A 189 1.66 -2.37 15.77
CA LEU A 189 2.50 -3.51 16.16
C LEU A 189 2.94 -3.45 17.62
N LEU A 190 3.15 -2.24 18.16
CA LEU A 190 3.49 -2.02 19.56
C LEU A 190 2.27 -2.12 20.49
N ASP A 191 1.10 -1.72 19.99
CA ASP A 191 -0.18 -1.71 20.71
C ASP A 191 -1.08 -2.87 20.27
N ALA A 192 -0.51 -4.06 20.11
CA ALA A 192 -1.30 -5.24 19.78
C ALA A 192 -2.08 -5.70 21.01
N PRO A 193 -3.41 -5.45 21.10
CA PRO A 193 -4.18 -5.75 22.30
C PRO A 193 -4.18 -7.24 22.62
N GLU A 194 -4.14 -7.58 23.90
CA GLU A 194 -4.33 -8.95 24.37
C GLU A 194 -5.81 -9.28 24.33
N GLY A 195 -6.19 -10.25 23.50
CA GLY A 195 -7.53 -10.83 23.43
C GLY A 195 -8.53 -10.02 22.60
N GLY A 196 -9.17 -10.72 21.67
CA GLY A 196 -10.26 -10.23 20.82
C GLY A 196 -10.81 -11.38 20.01
N ASN A 197 -12.13 -11.39 19.81
CA ASN A 197 -12.78 -12.35 18.92
C ASN A 197 -12.79 -11.79 17.49
N GLY A 198 -11.78 -12.11 16.68
CA GLY A 198 -11.68 -11.68 15.29
C GLY A 198 -10.58 -10.66 15.02
N PRO A 199 -10.39 -10.25 13.76
CA PRO A 199 -9.35 -9.29 13.38
C PRO A 199 -9.68 -7.87 13.84
N ARG A 200 -8.67 -7.12 14.27
CA ARG A 200 -8.75 -5.68 14.42
C ARG A 200 -8.66 -5.04 13.04
N ILE A 201 -9.62 -4.22 12.67
CA ILE A 201 -9.63 -3.52 11.38
C ILE A 201 -9.34 -2.06 11.62
N VAL A 202 -8.31 -1.53 10.95
CA VAL A 202 -7.90 -0.12 11.05
C VAL A 202 -7.80 0.46 9.66
N SER A 203 -8.51 1.56 9.41
CA SER A 203 -8.45 2.33 8.16
C SER A 203 -7.60 3.56 8.35
N VAL A 204 -6.56 3.73 7.52
CA VAL A 204 -5.65 4.87 7.57
C VAL A 204 -5.78 5.75 6.35
N GLU A 205 -6.04 7.04 6.58
CA GLU A 205 -6.04 8.09 5.55
C GLU A 205 -5.19 9.29 6.00
N GLY A 206 -4.93 10.24 5.10
CA GLY A 206 -4.23 11.47 5.43
C GLY A 206 -5.08 12.42 6.28
N PRO A 207 -4.52 13.56 6.71
CA PRO A 207 -5.21 14.51 7.59
C PRO A 207 -6.42 15.15 6.93
N ARG A 208 -6.51 15.10 5.61
CA ARG A 208 -7.68 15.55 4.83
C ARG A 208 -7.76 14.82 3.49
N ARG A 209 -8.96 14.72 2.97
CA ARG A 209 -9.24 14.19 1.64
C ARG A 209 -8.96 15.24 0.56
N VAL A 210 -8.60 14.81 -0.64
CA VAL A 210 -8.27 15.68 -1.77
C VAL A 210 -9.05 15.28 -3.02
N SER A 211 -9.15 16.23 -3.98
CA SER A 211 -9.63 15.95 -5.33
C SER A 211 -8.46 15.93 -6.32
N VAL A 212 -8.67 15.37 -7.51
CA VAL A 212 -7.64 15.42 -8.58
C VAL A 212 -7.34 16.87 -8.98
N THR A 213 -8.36 17.75 -8.95
CA THR A 213 -8.16 19.18 -9.18
C THR A 213 -7.18 19.79 -8.18
N ALA A 214 -7.36 19.51 -6.88
CA ALA A 214 -6.45 19.99 -5.84
C ALA A 214 -5.04 19.40 -5.97
N ILE A 215 -4.94 18.13 -6.38
CA ILE A 215 -3.64 17.48 -6.67
C ILE A 215 -2.94 18.19 -7.83
N ALA A 216 -3.64 18.45 -8.94
CA ALA A 216 -3.07 19.15 -10.10
C ALA A 216 -2.57 20.53 -9.75
N GLU A 217 -3.38 21.33 -9.04
CA GLU A 217 -3.01 22.66 -8.56
C GLU A 217 -1.75 22.62 -7.67
N THR A 218 -1.69 21.67 -6.75
CA THR A 218 -0.55 21.49 -5.84
C THR A 218 0.73 21.11 -6.59
N LEU A 219 0.65 20.18 -7.53
CA LEU A 219 1.79 19.78 -8.37
C LEU A 219 2.27 20.95 -9.21
N GLY A 220 1.34 21.71 -9.78
CA GLY A 220 1.63 22.92 -10.55
C GLY A 220 2.34 23.98 -9.72
N ALA A 221 1.82 24.31 -8.55
CA ALA A 221 2.43 25.25 -7.61
C ALA A 221 3.84 24.83 -7.21
N ALA A 222 4.04 23.55 -6.87
CA ALA A 222 5.36 23.02 -6.50
C ALA A 222 6.36 23.04 -7.66
N ALA A 223 5.88 22.94 -8.90
CA ALA A 223 6.72 22.97 -10.11
C ALA A 223 6.88 24.38 -10.72
N GLY A 224 6.19 25.39 -10.18
CA GLY A 224 6.22 26.75 -10.71
C GLY A 224 5.54 26.92 -12.08
N ARG A 225 4.53 26.11 -12.39
CA ARG A 225 3.79 26.10 -13.66
C ARG A 225 2.34 25.70 -13.49
N ALA A 226 1.46 26.07 -14.43
CA ALA A 226 0.08 25.61 -14.40
C ALA A 226 -0.01 24.11 -14.75
N VAL A 227 -0.82 23.38 -13.96
CA VAL A 227 -1.22 22.00 -14.24
C VAL A 227 -2.72 21.90 -14.01
N VAL A 228 -3.45 21.34 -14.97
CA VAL A 228 -4.91 21.21 -14.95
C VAL A 228 -5.28 19.72 -14.93
N ALA A 229 -6.19 19.35 -14.04
CA ALA A 229 -6.75 18.00 -14.00
C ALA A 229 -7.62 17.73 -15.26
N HIS A 230 -7.49 16.55 -15.83
CA HIS A 230 -8.22 16.14 -17.03
C HIS A 230 -8.80 14.74 -16.87
N GLU A 231 -10.11 14.61 -17.00
CA GLU A 231 -10.81 13.33 -17.01
C GLU A 231 -10.54 12.60 -18.32
N LEU A 232 -9.99 11.39 -18.24
CA LEU A 232 -9.87 10.53 -19.42
C LEU A 232 -11.21 9.85 -19.67
N PRO A 233 -11.76 9.92 -20.92
CA PRO A 233 -13.00 9.23 -21.26
C PRO A 233 -12.92 7.73 -20.92
N ARG A 234 -13.97 7.19 -20.26
CA ARG A 234 -13.99 5.81 -19.73
C ARG A 234 -13.61 4.77 -20.78
N GLU A 235 -14.07 4.93 -22.01
CA GLU A 235 -13.79 4.06 -23.15
C GLU A 235 -12.31 4.03 -23.56
N THR A 236 -11.53 5.02 -23.15
CA THR A 236 -10.08 5.12 -23.48
C THR A 236 -9.16 4.49 -22.44
N TRP A 237 -9.67 4.14 -21.23
CA TRP A 237 -8.84 3.74 -20.10
C TRP A 237 -7.98 2.53 -20.38
N GLN A 238 -8.59 1.43 -20.85
CA GLN A 238 -7.87 0.21 -21.15
C GLN A 238 -6.76 0.44 -22.18
N ALA A 239 -7.09 1.12 -23.29
CA ALA A 239 -6.11 1.44 -24.33
C ALA A 239 -4.98 2.34 -23.80
N THR A 240 -5.28 3.24 -22.87
CA THR A 240 -4.28 4.11 -22.25
C THR A 240 -3.32 3.30 -21.35
N LEU A 241 -3.84 2.38 -20.55
CA LEU A 241 -3.03 1.50 -19.70
C LEU A 241 -2.15 0.55 -20.51
N LEU A 242 -2.70 -0.02 -21.60
CA LEU A 242 -1.93 -0.86 -22.53
C LEU A 242 -0.77 -0.08 -23.18
N ARG A 243 -1.01 1.17 -23.63
CA ARG A 243 0.04 2.05 -24.16
C ARG A 243 1.09 2.42 -23.10
N ALA A 244 0.71 2.45 -21.83
CA ALA A 244 1.64 2.64 -20.71
C ALA A 244 2.44 1.38 -20.36
N GLY A 245 2.25 0.26 -21.12
CA GLY A 245 3.01 -0.97 -20.98
C GLY A 245 2.43 -2.00 -20.02
N LEU A 246 1.18 -1.83 -19.54
CA LEU A 246 0.51 -2.84 -18.72
C LEU A 246 0.01 -3.99 -19.60
N GLY A 247 0.02 -5.21 -19.08
CA GLY A 247 -0.67 -6.35 -19.68
C GLY A 247 -2.20 -6.18 -19.65
N GLU A 248 -2.91 -6.88 -20.53
CA GLU A 248 -4.39 -6.79 -20.64
C GLU A 248 -5.09 -7.06 -19.31
N ARG A 249 -4.66 -8.12 -18.60
CA ARG A 249 -5.26 -8.48 -17.30
C ARG A 249 -5.00 -7.42 -16.24
N HIS A 250 -3.80 -6.88 -16.18
CA HIS A 250 -3.47 -5.80 -15.27
C HIS A 250 -4.28 -4.54 -15.58
N ALA A 251 -4.36 -4.16 -16.86
CA ALA A 251 -5.15 -3.02 -17.29
C ALA A 251 -6.63 -3.17 -16.90
N GLN A 252 -7.20 -4.38 -17.07
CA GLN A 252 -8.59 -4.63 -16.66
C GLN A 252 -8.79 -4.49 -15.16
N LEU A 253 -7.87 -5.01 -14.33
CA LEU A 253 -7.95 -4.85 -12.87
C LEU A 253 -7.94 -3.38 -12.43
N ILE A 254 -7.15 -2.54 -13.11
CA ILE A 254 -7.13 -1.09 -12.82
C ILE A 254 -8.42 -0.42 -13.28
N VAL A 255 -8.94 -0.78 -14.44
CA VAL A 255 -10.21 -0.27 -14.96
C VAL A 255 -11.36 -0.58 -13.98
N ASP A 256 -11.46 -1.83 -13.54
CA ASP A 256 -12.50 -2.27 -12.60
C ASP A 256 -12.39 -1.57 -11.25
N LEU A 257 -11.15 -1.35 -10.76
CA LEU A 257 -10.88 -0.56 -9.56
C LEU A 257 -11.47 0.85 -9.66
N TYR A 258 -11.16 1.58 -10.76
CA TYR A 258 -11.65 2.94 -10.91
C TYR A 258 -13.15 3.03 -11.16
N ASP A 259 -13.78 2.01 -11.76
CA ASP A 259 -15.25 1.94 -11.86
C ASP A 259 -15.89 1.88 -10.46
N VAL A 260 -15.36 1.08 -9.55
CA VAL A 260 -15.84 0.94 -8.17
C VAL A 260 -15.54 2.23 -7.37
N HIS A 261 -14.36 2.81 -7.56
CA HIS A 261 -13.94 4.05 -6.91
C HIS A 261 -14.84 5.23 -7.32
N ASN A 262 -15.12 5.38 -8.61
CA ASN A 262 -15.97 6.45 -9.12
C ASN A 262 -17.44 6.29 -8.70
N ALA A 263 -17.89 5.03 -8.54
CA ALA A 263 -19.19 4.73 -7.93
C ALA A 263 -19.27 5.10 -6.43
N GLY A 264 -18.15 5.51 -5.81
CA GLY A 264 -18.10 5.91 -4.40
C GLY A 264 -18.16 4.76 -3.41
N ARG A 265 -17.83 3.55 -3.84
CA ARG A 265 -17.86 2.35 -3.01
C ARG A 265 -16.59 2.14 -2.20
N ILE A 266 -15.44 2.71 -2.65
CA ILE A 266 -14.17 2.61 -1.94
C ILE A 266 -14.08 3.75 -0.93
N ASP A 267 -14.30 3.42 0.33
CA ASP A 267 -14.21 4.33 1.47
C ASP A 267 -13.89 3.51 2.74
N VAL A 268 -13.85 4.17 3.90
CA VAL A 268 -13.74 3.48 5.17
C VAL A 268 -14.97 2.59 5.42
N GLU A 269 -14.74 1.37 5.88
CA GLU A 269 -15.82 0.48 6.33
C GLU A 269 -16.46 1.07 7.60
N ALA A 270 -17.65 1.65 7.44
CA ALA A 270 -18.34 2.34 8.52
C ALA A 270 -18.69 1.37 9.68
N ASP A 271 -18.66 1.87 10.90
CA ASP A 271 -19.03 1.17 12.13
C ASP A 271 -18.23 -0.12 12.46
N VAL A 272 -17.28 -0.50 11.61
CA VAL A 272 -16.43 -1.70 11.79
C VAL A 272 -14.97 -1.32 11.98
N SER A 273 -14.48 -0.37 11.17
CA SER A 273 -13.06 0.00 11.15
C SER A 273 -12.73 1.15 12.10
N GLU A 274 -11.68 0.96 12.91
CA GLU A 274 -11.05 2.07 13.62
C GLU A 274 -10.41 3.04 12.62
N ARG A 275 -10.47 4.33 12.88
CA ARG A 275 -9.86 5.33 12.00
C ARG A 275 -8.52 5.81 12.54
N ALA A 276 -7.50 5.74 11.70
CA ALA A 276 -6.19 6.31 11.93
C ALA A 276 -5.88 7.38 10.87
N TYR A 277 -5.08 8.36 11.25
CA TYR A 277 -4.73 9.46 10.35
C TYR A 277 -3.22 9.62 10.25
N GLY A 278 -2.74 9.80 9.02
CA GLY A 278 -1.41 10.32 8.76
C GLY A 278 -1.31 11.79 9.13
N THR A 279 -0.11 12.29 9.27
CA THR A 279 0.15 13.68 9.69
C THR A 279 0.68 14.55 8.54
N THR A 280 1.15 13.94 7.45
CA THR A 280 1.73 14.67 6.32
C THR A 280 0.60 15.30 5.48
N ALA A 281 0.64 16.62 5.36
CA ALA A 281 -0.30 17.33 4.50
C ALA A 281 -0.12 16.90 3.03
N PRO A 282 -1.21 16.74 2.26
CA PRO A 282 -1.11 16.36 0.85
C PRO A 282 -0.20 17.28 0.02
N GLU A 283 -0.18 18.57 0.33
CA GLU A 283 0.70 19.55 -0.32
C GLU A 283 2.18 19.23 -0.10
N ASP A 284 2.56 18.90 1.13
CA ASP A 284 3.93 18.57 1.48
C ASP A 284 4.37 17.26 0.81
N ALA A 285 3.46 16.28 0.78
CA ALA A 285 3.68 15.00 0.12
C ALA A 285 3.89 15.17 -1.39
N LEU A 286 3.00 15.88 -2.06
CA LEU A 286 3.06 16.12 -3.51
C LEU A 286 4.27 16.98 -3.89
N ALA A 287 4.59 18.01 -3.10
CA ALA A 287 5.81 18.79 -3.31
C ALA A 287 7.09 17.93 -3.19
N GLN A 288 7.10 16.91 -2.31
CA GLN A 288 8.20 15.95 -2.26
C GLN A 288 8.31 15.12 -3.55
N LEU A 289 7.19 14.72 -4.16
CA LEU A 289 7.22 13.99 -5.45
C LEU A 289 7.85 14.86 -6.54
N VAL A 290 7.45 16.14 -6.64
CA VAL A 290 8.02 17.08 -7.62
C VAL A 290 9.53 17.26 -7.40
N ARG A 291 9.97 17.45 -6.15
CA ARG A 291 11.41 17.59 -5.83
C ARG A 291 12.26 16.36 -6.19
N ARG A 292 11.69 15.17 -6.09
CA ARG A 292 12.38 13.91 -6.40
C ARG A 292 12.33 13.54 -7.88
N HIS A 293 11.51 14.23 -8.66
CA HIS A 293 11.42 13.99 -10.10
C HIS A 293 12.63 14.59 -10.79
N PRO A 294 13.42 13.80 -11.54
CA PRO A 294 14.55 14.34 -12.31
C PRO A 294 14.03 15.34 -13.36
N ARG A 295 14.68 16.51 -13.42
CA ARG A 295 14.37 17.55 -14.42
C ARG A 295 14.86 17.16 -15.81
#